data_c5d7d7f040cb87670e90e9f7af933e9b
#
_entry.id   c5d7d7f040cb87670e90e9f7af933e9b
#
_cell.length_a   1.000
_cell.length_b   1.000
_cell.length_c   1.000
_cell.angle_alpha   90.00
_cell.angle_beta   90.00
_cell.angle_gamma   90.00
#
_symmetry.space_group_name_H-M   'P 1'
#
loop_
_entity.id
_entity.type
_entity.pdbx_description
1 polymer ?
#
loop_
_entity_poly.entity_id
_entity_poly.type
_entity_poly.pdbx_seq_one_letter_code
_entity_poly.pdbx_strand_id
1 'polypeptide(L)'
;MTGETLTTEYVEIAVSDVVWREDLYPRFDPIPARIQQYAECIELLPPIEINQHNELIDGYHRWTAHKKAGIETIKSRVTHTASDAELDRLACRRNADSGIQLSNAEKKRKARQWFQALTDDVGQIARDLSVGKRTMRRWLSRRIKDMKADRDRQIADLWLACRTEEEIADAVGLAQQTINDTTRILPESAIWQKPVIFSLYQDPDWHPPLYDVWKVQSKSNKTSHPGNSEAQWVDNLLYMYTEPFDIVVDPFAGGGSTIDVCKRRLRRY
;
A
#
# COMPACT_ATOMS: atom_id res chain seq x y z
N MET A 1 12.69 -1.38 -34.36
CA MET A 1 11.58 -2.36 -34.40
C MET A 1 12.20 -3.72 -34.72
N THR A 2 12.63 -4.42 -33.68
CA THR A 2 13.08 -5.81 -33.79
C THR A 2 11.95 -6.66 -33.18
N GLY A 3 11.14 -7.22 -34.09
CA GLY A 3 10.14 -8.22 -33.70
C GLY A 3 10.87 -9.49 -33.30
N GLU A 4 11.01 -9.71 -32.00
CA GLU A 4 11.32 -11.05 -31.48
C GLU A 4 10.12 -11.94 -31.80
N THR A 5 10.33 -12.81 -32.78
CA THR A 5 9.44 -13.93 -33.09
C THR A 5 9.49 -14.84 -31.86
N LEU A 6 8.51 -14.73 -30.98
CA LEU A 6 8.30 -15.68 -29.87
C LEU A 6 8.09 -17.06 -30.50
N THR A 7 9.13 -17.87 -30.56
CA THR A 7 9.04 -19.28 -30.96
C THR A 7 8.22 -19.98 -29.92
N THR A 8 6.98 -20.32 -30.28
CA THR A 8 6.07 -21.08 -29.41
C THR A 8 6.54 -22.52 -29.41
N GLU A 9 7.18 -22.96 -28.34
CA GLU A 9 7.60 -24.33 -28.15
C GLU A 9 6.46 -25.14 -27.54
N TYR A 10 6.09 -26.23 -28.18
CA TYR A 10 5.12 -27.19 -27.66
C TYR A 10 5.86 -28.39 -27.13
N VAL A 11 5.58 -28.75 -25.88
CA VAL A 11 6.17 -29.89 -25.18
C VAL A 11 5.08 -30.75 -24.57
N GLU A 12 5.38 -32.02 -24.41
CA GLU A 12 4.56 -32.93 -23.63
C GLU A 12 5.27 -33.21 -22.30
N ILE A 13 4.62 -32.90 -21.18
CA ILE A 13 5.20 -33.04 -19.83
C ILE A 13 4.32 -33.93 -18.97
N ALA A 14 4.89 -34.50 -17.91
CA ALA A 14 4.12 -35.24 -16.94
C ALA A 14 3.14 -34.28 -16.20
N VAL A 15 1.92 -34.73 -16.00
CA VAL A 15 0.89 -33.95 -15.27
C VAL A 15 1.34 -33.65 -13.84
N SER A 16 2.16 -34.53 -13.23
CA SER A 16 2.78 -34.35 -11.92
C SER A 16 3.80 -33.23 -11.87
N ASP A 17 4.44 -32.90 -12.99
CA ASP A 17 5.52 -31.92 -13.07
C ASP A 17 5.02 -30.49 -13.25
N VAL A 18 3.72 -30.32 -13.49
CA VAL A 18 3.10 -29.00 -13.55
C VAL A 18 3.00 -28.41 -12.16
N VAL A 19 3.61 -27.24 -11.98
CA VAL A 19 3.63 -26.50 -10.72
C VAL A 19 2.50 -25.47 -10.72
N TRP A 20 1.59 -25.57 -9.77
CA TRP A 20 0.56 -24.57 -9.55
C TRP A 20 0.96 -23.65 -8.38
N ARG A 21 1.21 -22.38 -8.70
CA ARG A 21 1.53 -21.34 -7.73
C ARG A 21 0.24 -20.67 -7.27
N GLU A 22 -0.34 -21.16 -6.17
CA GLU A 22 -1.59 -20.65 -5.59
C GLU A 22 -1.50 -19.15 -5.24
N ASP A 23 -0.33 -18.70 -4.80
CA ASP A 23 -0.03 -17.32 -4.46
C ASP A 23 -0.08 -16.36 -5.66
N LEU A 24 0.36 -16.83 -6.84
CA LEU A 24 0.44 -16.04 -8.06
C LEU A 24 -0.73 -16.28 -9.02
N TYR A 25 -1.29 -17.49 -9.05
CA TYR A 25 -2.35 -17.84 -10.00
C TYR A 25 -3.63 -17.03 -9.72
N PRO A 26 -4.28 -16.43 -10.75
CA PRO A 26 -5.38 -15.49 -10.52
C PRO A 26 -6.66 -16.16 -10.03
N ARG A 27 -6.89 -17.42 -10.39
CA ARG A 27 -8.11 -18.17 -10.08
C ARG A 27 -7.99 -18.89 -8.74
N PHE A 28 -8.91 -18.60 -7.83
CA PHE A 28 -8.98 -19.26 -6.52
C PHE A 28 -10.28 -20.10 -6.33
N ASP A 29 -11.24 -19.95 -7.25
CA ASP A 29 -12.52 -20.66 -7.18
C ASP A 29 -12.69 -21.53 -8.46
N PRO A 30 -12.22 -22.80 -8.42
CA PRO A 30 -12.35 -23.70 -9.54
C PRO A 30 -13.82 -24.09 -9.75
N ILE A 31 -14.21 -24.29 -11.00
CA ILE A 31 -15.58 -24.70 -11.36
C ILE A 31 -15.63 -26.23 -11.52
N PRO A 32 -16.15 -26.99 -10.53
CA PRO A 32 -16.12 -28.46 -10.55
C PRO A 32 -16.84 -29.08 -11.76
N ALA A 33 -17.97 -28.50 -12.17
CA ALA A 33 -18.73 -28.97 -13.33
C ALA A 33 -17.91 -28.87 -14.63
N ARG A 34 -17.07 -27.84 -14.75
CA ARG A 34 -16.20 -27.65 -15.93
C ARG A 34 -15.04 -28.66 -15.93
N ILE A 35 -14.48 -28.96 -14.77
CA ILE A 35 -13.45 -29.99 -14.64
C ILE A 35 -14.00 -31.34 -15.06
N GLN A 36 -15.22 -31.65 -14.63
CA GLN A 36 -15.91 -32.90 -15.03
C GLN A 36 -16.13 -32.94 -16.55
N GLN A 37 -16.67 -31.88 -17.13
CA GLN A 37 -16.88 -31.79 -18.59
C GLN A 37 -15.58 -31.97 -19.37
N TYR A 38 -14.49 -31.38 -18.91
CA TYR A 38 -13.17 -31.50 -19.55
C TYR A 38 -12.58 -32.92 -19.40
N ALA A 39 -12.85 -33.61 -18.30
CA ALA A 39 -12.40 -34.98 -18.10
C ALA A 39 -13.09 -35.97 -19.09
N GLU A 40 -14.27 -35.61 -19.62
CA GLU A 40 -15.00 -36.41 -20.61
C GLU A 40 -14.51 -36.20 -22.05
N CYS A 41 -13.75 -35.12 -22.34
CA CYS A 41 -13.29 -34.77 -23.70
C CYS A 41 -11.83 -34.38 -23.76
N ILE A 42 -10.95 -35.01 -22.99
CA ILE A 42 -9.54 -34.63 -22.81
C ILE A 42 -8.77 -34.53 -24.11
N GLU A 43 -8.98 -35.47 -25.04
CA GLU A 43 -8.26 -35.50 -26.34
C GLU A 43 -8.52 -34.26 -27.23
N LEU A 44 -9.63 -33.57 -27.00
CA LEU A 44 -10.05 -32.38 -27.75
C LEU A 44 -9.59 -31.09 -27.10
N LEU A 45 -8.98 -31.15 -25.90
CA LEU A 45 -8.59 -29.94 -25.17
C LEU A 45 -7.33 -29.32 -25.79
N PRO A 46 -7.30 -27.98 -25.90
CA PRO A 46 -6.07 -27.29 -26.30
C PRO A 46 -4.98 -27.44 -25.24
N PRO A 47 -3.70 -27.30 -25.60
CA PRO A 47 -2.58 -27.37 -24.66
C PRO A 47 -2.73 -26.34 -23.52
N ILE A 48 -2.18 -26.66 -22.37
CA ILE A 48 -2.03 -25.70 -21.28
C ILE A 48 -0.87 -24.75 -21.58
N GLU A 49 -0.74 -23.64 -20.86
CA GLU A 49 0.41 -22.73 -20.94
C GLU A 49 1.17 -22.75 -19.63
N ILE A 50 2.49 -22.96 -19.71
CA ILE A 50 3.42 -23.02 -18.59
C ILE A 50 4.64 -22.13 -18.86
N ASN A 51 5.41 -21.81 -17.82
CA ASN A 51 6.71 -21.18 -18.03
C ASN A 51 7.86 -22.22 -18.08
N GLN A 52 9.12 -21.74 -18.17
CA GLN A 52 10.33 -22.56 -18.20
C GLN A 52 10.57 -23.38 -16.92
N HIS A 53 9.84 -23.12 -15.84
CA HIS A 53 9.88 -23.85 -14.57
C HIS A 53 8.65 -24.75 -14.38
N ASN A 54 7.91 -25.03 -15.45
CA ASN A 54 6.64 -25.75 -15.46
C ASN A 54 5.53 -25.09 -14.60
N GLU A 55 5.68 -23.82 -14.25
CA GLU A 55 4.66 -23.10 -13.51
C GLU A 55 3.49 -22.70 -14.42
N LEU A 56 2.26 -22.96 -13.96
CA LEU A 56 1.04 -22.82 -14.75
C LEU A 56 0.69 -21.35 -15.01
N ILE A 57 0.59 -20.97 -16.27
CA ILE A 57 0.13 -19.66 -16.74
C ILE A 57 -1.36 -19.70 -17.08
N ASP A 58 -1.78 -20.69 -17.87
CA ASP A 58 -3.20 -20.90 -18.24
C ASP A 58 -3.55 -22.37 -18.38
N GLY A 59 -4.79 -22.72 -18.06
CA GLY A 59 -5.31 -24.06 -18.23
C GLY A 59 -5.55 -24.85 -16.94
N TYR A 60 -5.76 -24.19 -15.80
CA TYR A 60 -6.01 -24.84 -14.51
C TYR A 60 -7.09 -25.93 -14.57
N HIS A 61 -8.25 -25.68 -15.19
CA HIS A 61 -9.31 -26.67 -15.30
C HIS A 61 -8.92 -27.85 -16.21
N ARG A 62 -8.13 -27.58 -17.27
CA ARG A 62 -7.61 -28.65 -18.19
C ARG A 62 -6.61 -29.54 -17.45
N TRP A 63 -5.64 -28.95 -16.76
CA TRP A 63 -4.68 -29.70 -15.95
C TRP A 63 -5.36 -30.52 -14.84
N THR A 64 -6.32 -29.94 -14.12
CA THR A 64 -7.06 -30.64 -13.07
C THR A 64 -7.91 -31.76 -13.65
N ALA A 65 -8.46 -31.61 -14.85
CA ALA A 65 -9.19 -32.65 -15.55
C ALA A 65 -8.29 -33.83 -15.91
N HIS A 66 -7.05 -33.60 -16.43
CA HIS A 66 -6.07 -34.66 -16.68
C HIS A 66 -5.71 -35.42 -15.39
N LYS A 67 -5.47 -34.72 -14.28
CA LYS A 67 -5.24 -35.35 -12.96
C LYS A 67 -6.41 -36.25 -12.55
N LYS A 68 -7.64 -35.74 -12.70
CA LYS A 68 -8.84 -36.48 -12.33
C LYS A 68 -9.08 -37.73 -13.19
N ALA A 69 -8.73 -37.68 -14.48
CA ALA A 69 -8.86 -38.79 -15.40
C ALA A 69 -7.67 -39.77 -15.33
N GLY A 70 -6.65 -39.52 -14.52
CA GLY A 70 -5.47 -40.39 -14.38
C GLY A 70 -4.56 -40.42 -15.60
N ILE A 71 -4.56 -39.35 -16.42
CA ILE A 71 -3.71 -39.24 -17.59
C ILE A 71 -2.30 -38.76 -17.14
N GLU A 72 -1.28 -39.44 -17.62
CA GLU A 72 0.11 -39.23 -17.17
C GLU A 72 0.75 -37.98 -17.76
N THR A 73 0.43 -37.65 -19.02
CA THR A 73 1.07 -36.54 -19.75
C THR A 73 0.07 -35.49 -20.21
N ILE A 74 0.53 -34.28 -20.44
CA ILE A 74 -0.28 -33.16 -20.91
C ILE A 74 0.52 -32.29 -21.91
N LYS A 75 -0.14 -31.96 -23.02
CA LYS A 75 0.41 -31.04 -24.01
C LYS A 75 0.47 -29.63 -23.43
N SER A 76 1.65 -29.01 -23.53
CA SER A 76 1.93 -27.71 -22.94
C SER A 76 2.59 -26.78 -23.94
N ARG A 77 2.29 -25.50 -23.87
CA ARG A 77 3.00 -24.45 -24.56
C ARG A 77 3.89 -23.72 -23.55
N VAL A 78 5.17 -23.61 -23.85
CA VAL A 78 6.11 -22.91 -22.98
C VAL A 78 6.20 -21.43 -23.37
N THR A 79 6.03 -20.56 -22.38
CA THR A 79 6.22 -19.10 -22.49
C THR A 79 7.17 -18.64 -21.41
N HIS A 80 8.31 -18.11 -21.77
CA HIS A 80 9.32 -17.65 -20.80
C HIS A 80 8.82 -16.44 -20.03
N THR A 81 9.09 -16.44 -18.71
CA THR A 81 8.83 -15.32 -17.81
C THR A 81 10.09 -14.97 -17.02
N ALA A 82 10.45 -13.69 -16.95
CA ALA A 82 11.67 -13.23 -16.30
C ALA A 82 11.53 -13.10 -14.76
N SER A 83 10.30 -13.08 -14.26
CA SER A 83 10.02 -12.89 -12.83
C SER A 83 8.63 -13.39 -12.44
N ASP A 84 8.41 -13.59 -11.11
CA ASP A 84 7.10 -13.90 -10.53
C ASP A 84 6.05 -12.81 -10.86
N ALA A 85 6.46 -11.55 -10.89
CA ALA A 85 5.56 -10.44 -11.25
C ALA A 85 5.09 -10.51 -12.71
N GLU A 86 5.97 -10.95 -13.62
CA GLU A 86 5.60 -11.17 -15.02
C GLU A 86 4.72 -12.39 -15.18
N LEU A 87 5.05 -13.50 -14.49
CA LEU A 87 4.21 -14.71 -14.44
C LEU A 87 2.79 -14.38 -13.96
N ASP A 88 2.65 -13.66 -12.84
CA ASP A 88 1.36 -13.24 -12.29
C ASP A 88 0.56 -12.39 -13.29
N ARG A 89 1.18 -11.39 -13.89
CA ARG A 89 0.51 -10.52 -14.89
C ARG A 89 0.12 -11.28 -16.15
N LEU A 90 0.98 -12.17 -16.64
CA LEU A 90 0.72 -12.97 -17.82
C LEU A 90 -0.42 -13.96 -17.56
N ALA A 91 -0.40 -14.66 -16.42
CA ALA A 91 -1.48 -15.57 -16.02
C ALA A 91 -2.82 -14.83 -15.92
N CYS A 92 -2.83 -13.62 -15.34
CA CYS A 92 -4.04 -12.80 -15.26
C CYS A 92 -4.55 -12.41 -16.65
N ARG A 93 -3.70 -11.93 -17.55
CA ARG A 93 -4.09 -11.55 -18.93
C ARG A 93 -4.70 -12.74 -19.67
N ARG A 94 -4.05 -13.92 -19.64
CA ARG A 94 -4.57 -15.12 -20.29
C ARG A 94 -5.94 -15.55 -19.77
N ASN A 95 -6.12 -15.48 -18.46
CA ASN A 95 -7.38 -15.87 -17.81
C ASN A 95 -8.46 -14.75 -17.83
N ALA A 96 -8.10 -13.50 -18.17
CA ALA A 96 -9.08 -12.40 -18.26
C ALA A 96 -9.79 -12.32 -19.61
N ASP A 97 -9.11 -12.70 -20.71
CA ASP A 97 -9.57 -12.46 -22.08
C ASP A 97 -10.10 -13.73 -22.77
N SER A 98 -9.71 -14.93 -22.34
CA SER A 98 -10.03 -16.18 -23.05
C SER A 98 -10.70 -17.20 -22.17
N GLY A 99 -11.58 -17.99 -22.78
CA GLY A 99 -12.24 -19.13 -22.13
C GLY A 99 -13.16 -18.73 -20.97
N ILE A 100 -12.95 -19.33 -19.80
CA ILE A 100 -13.64 -18.97 -18.57
C ILE A 100 -12.98 -17.73 -17.99
N GLN A 101 -13.63 -16.58 -18.14
CA GLN A 101 -13.10 -15.31 -17.63
C GLN A 101 -12.99 -15.30 -16.10
N LEU A 102 -12.03 -14.53 -15.58
CA LEU A 102 -11.94 -14.27 -14.15
C LEU A 102 -13.19 -13.53 -13.65
N SER A 103 -13.67 -13.95 -12.50
CA SER A 103 -14.76 -13.24 -11.80
C SER A 103 -14.33 -11.82 -11.39
N ASN A 104 -15.30 -10.94 -11.17
CA ASN A 104 -15.01 -9.62 -10.66
C ASN A 104 -14.32 -9.64 -9.28
N ALA A 105 -14.55 -10.67 -8.47
CA ALA A 105 -13.90 -10.85 -7.18
C ALA A 105 -12.41 -11.16 -7.34
N GLU A 106 -12.05 -12.07 -8.26
CA GLU A 106 -10.69 -12.43 -8.61
C GLU A 106 -9.93 -11.23 -9.18
N LYS A 107 -10.51 -10.53 -10.16
CA LYS A 107 -9.95 -9.30 -10.75
C LYS A 107 -9.72 -8.22 -9.69
N LYS A 108 -10.66 -8.01 -8.78
CA LYS A 108 -10.55 -7.01 -7.71
C LYS A 108 -9.48 -7.39 -6.68
N ARG A 109 -9.32 -8.69 -6.36
CA ARG A 109 -8.24 -9.19 -5.49
C ARG A 109 -6.88 -8.86 -6.10
N LYS A 110 -6.66 -9.24 -7.38
CA LYS A 110 -5.41 -8.96 -8.10
C LYS A 110 -5.13 -7.46 -8.25
N ALA A 111 -6.13 -6.66 -8.56
CA ALA A 111 -5.98 -5.21 -8.62
C ALA A 111 -5.48 -4.61 -7.30
N ARG A 112 -5.99 -5.10 -6.16
CA ARG A 112 -5.54 -4.65 -4.83
C ARG A 112 -4.15 -5.14 -4.48
N GLN A 113 -3.76 -6.33 -4.93
CA GLN A 113 -2.43 -6.89 -4.74
C GLN A 113 -1.38 -6.10 -5.53
N TRP A 114 -1.69 -5.74 -6.78
CA TRP A 114 -0.76 -5.04 -7.67
C TRP A 114 -0.65 -3.54 -7.40
N PHE A 115 -1.69 -2.93 -6.84
CA PHE A 115 -1.66 -1.50 -6.50
C PHE A 115 -1.00 -1.31 -5.13
N GLN A 116 0.30 -0.99 -5.11
CA GLN A 116 1.12 -0.85 -3.91
C GLN A 116 1.60 0.58 -3.66
N ALA A 117 1.67 1.41 -4.69
CA ALA A 117 2.10 2.79 -4.60
C ALA A 117 1.16 3.74 -5.37
N LEU A 118 1.13 5.02 -4.97
CA LEU A 118 0.36 6.05 -5.69
C LEU A 118 0.89 6.33 -7.10
N THR A 119 2.13 5.93 -7.37
CA THR A 119 2.79 6.02 -8.68
C THR A 119 2.40 4.88 -9.62
N ASP A 120 1.73 3.83 -9.12
CA ASP A 120 1.33 2.69 -9.95
C ASP A 120 0.33 3.11 -11.04
N ASP A 121 0.56 2.65 -12.27
CA ASP A 121 -0.34 2.94 -13.38
C ASP A 121 -1.64 2.11 -13.28
N VAL A 122 -2.66 2.75 -12.70
CA VAL A 122 -4.01 2.18 -12.64
C VAL A 122 -4.56 1.81 -14.03
N GLY A 123 -4.12 2.49 -15.08
CA GLY A 123 -4.51 2.18 -16.46
C GLY A 123 -3.89 0.87 -16.94
N GLN A 124 -2.63 0.62 -16.60
CA GLN A 124 -1.96 -0.65 -16.92
C GLN A 124 -2.60 -1.82 -16.17
N ILE A 125 -2.85 -1.66 -14.86
CA ILE A 125 -3.58 -2.67 -14.05
C ILE A 125 -4.96 -2.97 -14.66
N ALA A 126 -5.66 -1.94 -15.13
CA ALA A 126 -6.97 -2.09 -15.75
C ALA A 126 -6.88 -2.89 -17.07
N ARG A 127 -5.87 -2.61 -17.91
CA ARG A 127 -5.62 -3.35 -19.15
C ARG A 127 -5.30 -4.82 -18.90
N ASP A 128 -4.38 -5.09 -17.96
CA ASP A 128 -3.94 -6.46 -17.64
C ASP A 128 -5.09 -7.35 -17.08
N LEU A 129 -6.11 -6.74 -16.47
CA LEU A 129 -7.29 -7.42 -15.94
C LEU A 129 -8.53 -7.32 -16.85
N SER A 130 -8.41 -6.74 -18.04
CA SER A 130 -9.53 -6.50 -18.97
C SER A 130 -10.72 -5.84 -18.27
N VAL A 131 -10.45 -4.71 -17.59
CA VAL A 131 -11.44 -3.93 -16.85
C VAL A 131 -11.35 -2.45 -17.28
N GLY A 132 -12.48 -1.80 -17.41
CA GLY A 132 -12.50 -0.36 -17.70
C GLY A 132 -11.80 0.47 -16.60
N LYS A 133 -10.98 1.46 -17.00
CA LYS A 133 -10.21 2.33 -16.07
C LYS A 133 -11.08 2.99 -14.98
N ARG A 134 -12.34 3.37 -15.32
CA ARG A 134 -13.30 3.92 -14.36
C ARG A 134 -13.68 2.91 -13.27
N THR A 135 -13.91 1.65 -13.65
CA THR A 135 -14.24 0.57 -12.71
C THR A 135 -13.04 0.27 -11.82
N MET A 136 -11.83 0.22 -12.39
CA MET A 136 -10.59 0.01 -11.66
C MET A 136 -10.38 1.10 -10.60
N ARG A 137 -10.51 2.39 -10.97
CA ARG A 137 -10.43 3.51 -10.02
C ARG A 137 -11.45 3.39 -8.89
N ARG A 138 -12.68 2.94 -9.18
CA ARG A 138 -13.71 2.70 -8.16
C ARG A 138 -13.31 1.57 -7.20
N TRP A 139 -12.72 0.48 -7.72
CA TRP A 139 -12.27 -0.63 -6.88
C TRP A 139 -11.11 -0.27 -5.95
N LEU A 140 -10.23 0.62 -6.40
CA LEU A 140 -9.06 1.07 -5.67
C LEU A 140 -9.29 2.37 -4.88
N SER A 141 -10.46 3.00 -4.98
CA SER A 141 -10.72 4.35 -4.46
C SER A 141 -10.41 4.48 -2.97
N ARG A 142 -10.80 3.50 -2.14
CA ARG A 142 -10.51 3.52 -0.70
C ARG A 142 -9.00 3.47 -0.45
N ARG A 143 -8.30 2.52 -1.09
CA ARG A 143 -6.85 2.35 -0.93
C ARG A 143 -6.08 3.60 -1.38
N ILE A 144 -6.46 4.19 -2.51
CA ILE A 144 -5.88 5.46 -2.99
C ILE A 144 -6.10 6.57 -1.97
N LYS A 145 -7.31 6.66 -1.40
CA LYS A 145 -7.64 7.67 -0.37
C LYS A 145 -6.80 7.47 0.89
N ASP A 146 -6.70 6.23 1.38
CA ASP A 146 -5.93 5.90 2.57
C ASP A 146 -4.43 6.22 2.36
N MET A 147 -3.84 5.80 1.24
CA MET A 147 -2.44 6.08 0.90
C MET A 147 -2.15 7.58 0.72
N LYS A 148 -3.10 8.34 0.16
CA LYS A 148 -2.97 9.81 0.10
C LYS A 148 -3.00 10.43 1.49
N ALA A 149 -3.91 9.98 2.35
CA ALA A 149 -4.01 10.49 3.72
C ALA A 149 -2.73 10.20 4.53
N ASP A 150 -2.16 9.00 4.37
CA ASP A 150 -0.89 8.63 5.03
C ASP A 150 0.27 9.50 4.54
N ARG A 151 0.38 9.71 3.22
CA ARG A 151 1.39 10.60 2.65
C ARG A 151 1.22 12.05 3.12
N ASP A 152 0.00 12.55 3.10
CA ASP A 152 -0.28 13.93 3.51
C ASP A 152 0.00 14.13 5.01
N ARG A 153 -0.22 13.09 5.83
CA ARG A 153 0.18 13.08 7.24
C ARG A 153 1.71 13.09 7.40
N GLN A 154 2.42 12.27 6.61
CA GLN A 154 3.88 12.28 6.61
C GLN A 154 4.47 13.66 6.25
N ILE A 155 3.90 14.32 5.24
CA ILE A 155 4.28 15.70 4.90
C ILE A 155 4.05 16.64 6.09
N ALA A 156 2.89 16.53 6.74
CA ALA A 156 2.56 17.36 7.89
C ALA A 156 3.51 17.14 9.09
N ASP A 157 3.86 15.89 9.38
CA ASP A 157 4.79 15.54 10.45
C ASP A 157 6.20 16.08 10.19
N LEU A 158 6.69 15.97 8.96
CA LEU A 158 8.00 16.53 8.56
C LEU A 158 8.00 18.05 8.58
N TRP A 159 6.91 18.69 8.16
CA TRP A 159 6.76 20.14 8.21
C TRP A 159 6.71 20.65 9.64
N LEU A 160 6.02 19.98 10.56
CA LEU A 160 6.06 20.29 11.99
C LEU A 160 7.48 20.16 12.56
N ALA A 161 8.24 19.18 12.08
CA ALA A 161 9.66 18.99 12.45
C ALA A 161 10.61 20.00 11.77
N CYS A 162 10.08 21.09 11.22
CA CYS A 162 10.83 22.15 10.52
C CYS A 162 11.77 21.64 9.41
N ARG A 163 11.43 20.49 8.78
CA ARG A 163 12.17 20.05 7.60
C ARG A 163 11.96 21.01 6.44
N THR A 164 13.01 21.19 5.63
CA THR A 164 12.92 22.00 4.42
C THR A 164 12.00 21.34 3.38
N GLU A 165 11.45 22.14 2.47
CA GLU A 165 10.59 21.60 1.39
C GLU A 165 11.33 20.61 0.51
N GLU A 166 12.65 20.77 0.31
CA GLU A 166 13.51 19.85 -0.41
C GLU A 166 13.62 18.50 0.33
N GLU A 167 13.94 18.53 1.63
CA GLU A 167 14.00 17.31 2.45
C GLU A 167 12.65 16.57 2.50
N ILE A 168 11.54 17.30 2.54
CA ILE A 168 10.20 16.70 2.51
C ILE A 168 9.93 16.09 1.13
N ALA A 169 10.28 16.80 0.05
CA ALA A 169 10.11 16.33 -1.33
C ALA A 169 10.84 15.00 -1.56
N ASP A 170 12.09 14.93 -1.13
CA ASP A 170 12.92 13.72 -1.21
C ASP A 170 12.34 12.56 -0.38
N ALA A 171 11.90 12.84 0.84
CA ALA A 171 11.36 11.83 1.74
C ALA A 171 10.05 11.20 1.25
N VAL A 172 9.20 11.97 0.54
CA VAL A 172 7.90 11.50 0.05
C VAL A 172 7.87 11.21 -1.45
N GLY A 173 8.98 11.47 -2.17
CA GLY A 173 9.10 11.23 -3.61
C GLY A 173 8.20 12.13 -4.47
N LEU A 174 8.05 13.40 -4.10
CA LEU A 174 7.26 14.40 -4.82
C LEU A 174 8.11 15.57 -5.28
N ALA A 175 7.60 16.33 -6.25
CA ALA A 175 8.24 17.60 -6.65
C ALA A 175 8.14 18.64 -5.52
N GLN A 176 9.20 19.42 -5.30
CA GLN A 176 9.25 20.49 -4.29
C GLN A 176 8.09 21.48 -4.41
N GLN A 177 7.69 21.85 -5.64
CA GLN A 177 6.54 22.72 -5.86
C GLN A 177 5.24 22.14 -5.26
N THR A 178 5.05 20.82 -5.36
CA THR A 178 3.88 20.14 -4.76
C THR A 178 3.93 20.23 -3.23
N ILE A 179 5.12 20.13 -2.65
CA ILE A 179 5.30 20.29 -1.21
C ILE A 179 4.99 21.72 -0.79
N ASN A 180 5.53 22.72 -1.48
CA ASN A 180 5.24 24.13 -1.20
C ASN A 180 3.74 24.43 -1.22
N ASP A 181 3.03 23.98 -2.27
CA ASP A 181 1.58 24.16 -2.38
C ASP A 181 0.83 23.46 -1.25
N THR A 182 1.32 22.28 -0.81
CA THR A 182 0.70 21.51 0.27
C THR A 182 0.96 22.16 1.63
N THR A 183 2.20 22.54 1.92
CA THR A 183 2.58 23.12 3.23
C THR A 183 1.94 24.47 3.48
N ARG A 184 1.69 25.23 2.42
CA ARG A 184 1.02 26.54 2.52
C ARG A 184 -0.41 26.45 3.07
N ILE A 185 -1.11 25.36 2.79
CA ILE A 185 -2.50 25.15 3.25
C ILE A 185 -2.57 24.27 4.51
N LEU A 186 -1.44 23.73 4.99
CA LEU A 186 -1.44 22.83 6.15
C LEU A 186 -2.06 23.45 7.41
N PRO A 187 -1.81 24.72 7.77
CA PRO A 187 -2.41 25.31 8.97
C PRO A 187 -3.93 25.25 9.02
N GLU A 188 -4.58 25.27 7.84
CA GLU A 188 -6.04 25.20 7.70
C GLU A 188 -6.55 23.79 7.40
N SER A 189 -5.64 22.81 7.34
CA SER A 189 -5.96 21.45 6.91
C SER A 189 -6.73 20.66 7.97
N ALA A 190 -7.70 19.85 7.51
CA ALA A 190 -8.40 18.87 8.33
C ALA A 190 -7.54 17.66 8.77
N ILE A 191 -6.26 17.57 8.34
CA ILE A 191 -5.29 16.57 8.79
C ILE A 191 -5.07 16.66 10.29
N TRP A 192 -5.10 17.89 10.82
CA TRP A 192 -5.00 18.12 12.26
C TRP A 192 -6.28 17.63 12.93
N GLN A 193 -6.20 16.48 13.58
CA GLN A 193 -7.22 16.11 14.55
C GLN A 193 -7.21 17.23 15.59
N LYS A 194 -8.37 17.89 15.79
CA LYS A 194 -8.50 18.88 16.88
C LYS A 194 -7.94 18.21 18.13
N PRO A 195 -6.81 18.68 18.67
CA PRO A 195 -6.21 18.00 19.80
C PRO A 195 -7.23 17.95 20.92
N VAL A 196 -7.40 16.78 21.52
CA VAL A 196 -8.17 16.62 22.77
C VAL A 196 -7.70 17.67 23.81
N ILE A 197 -6.48 18.16 23.65
CA ILE A 197 -5.81 19.20 24.43
C ILE A 197 -6.44 20.59 24.26
N PHE A 198 -7.04 20.91 23.11
CA PHE A 198 -7.86 22.14 23.03
C PHE A 198 -9.04 22.09 24.02
N SER A 199 -9.54 20.92 24.33
CA SER A 199 -10.59 20.77 25.36
C SER A 199 -10.05 20.86 26.78
N LEU A 200 -8.78 20.54 27.05
CA LEU A 200 -8.17 20.68 28.37
C LEU A 200 -7.91 22.14 28.75
N TYR A 201 -7.73 23.03 27.78
CA TYR A 201 -7.56 24.48 28.01
C TYR A 201 -8.83 25.28 27.80
N GLN A 202 -9.88 24.66 27.35
CA GLN A 202 -11.24 25.15 27.50
C GLN A 202 -11.87 24.69 28.82
N ASP A 203 -11.07 24.05 29.71
CA ASP A 203 -11.49 23.81 31.08
C ASP A 203 -11.62 25.19 31.74
N PRO A 204 -12.86 25.63 32.08
CA PRO A 204 -13.07 26.92 32.71
C PRO A 204 -12.42 27.04 34.09
N ASP A 205 -12.03 25.92 34.71
CA ASP A 205 -11.35 25.85 35.98
C ASP A 205 -9.83 25.89 35.88
N TRP A 206 -9.24 25.85 34.63
CA TRP A 206 -7.81 25.99 34.47
C TRP A 206 -7.40 27.47 34.49
N HIS A 207 -6.66 27.83 35.52
CA HIS A 207 -6.06 29.15 35.66
C HIS A 207 -4.54 29.01 35.67
N PRO A 208 -3.79 29.86 34.90
CA PRO A 208 -2.35 29.91 35.03
C PRO A 208 -1.95 30.21 36.47
N PRO A 209 -0.92 29.56 37.02
CA PRO A 209 -0.45 29.84 38.37
C PRO A 209 -0.15 31.33 38.55
N LEU A 210 -0.60 31.92 39.64
CA LEU A 210 -0.42 33.33 39.95
C LEU A 210 1.05 33.73 40.18
N TYR A 211 1.99 32.78 40.27
CA TYR A 211 3.39 32.98 40.60
C TYR A 211 4.28 32.19 39.63
N ASP A 212 5.54 32.64 39.48
CA ASP A 212 6.59 31.99 38.63
C ASP A 212 7.03 30.62 39.19
N VAL A 213 6.51 30.17 40.33
CA VAL A 213 6.85 28.90 40.96
C VAL A 213 5.75 27.88 40.69
N TRP A 214 6.01 27.00 39.76
CA TRP A 214 5.10 25.88 39.43
C TRP A 214 5.53 24.61 40.17
N LYS A 215 4.63 24.10 41.01
CA LYS A 215 4.81 22.81 41.68
C LYS A 215 4.13 21.73 40.82
N VAL A 216 4.95 20.87 40.19
CA VAL A 216 4.46 19.75 39.37
C VAL A 216 4.78 18.45 40.12
N GLN A 217 3.79 17.56 40.19
CA GLN A 217 3.88 16.35 41.01
C GLN A 217 4.31 15.10 40.26
N SER A 218 4.41 15.12 38.92
CA SER A 218 4.71 13.95 38.12
C SER A 218 5.77 14.22 37.06
N LYS A 219 6.84 13.43 37.07
CA LYS A 219 7.82 13.41 35.98
C LYS A 219 7.29 12.63 34.77
N SER A 220 7.64 13.04 33.59
CA SER A 220 7.35 12.27 32.37
C SER A 220 8.09 10.93 32.44
N ASN A 221 7.33 9.82 32.51
CA ASN A 221 7.88 8.47 32.57
C ASN A 221 8.31 7.90 31.20
N LYS A 222 8.27 8.70 30.13
CA LYS A 222 8.52 8.21 28.77
C LYS A 222 9.98 8.11 28.37
N THR A 223 10.89 8.76 29.09
CA THR A 223 12.33 8.69 28.80
C THR A 223 13.14 8.51 30.08
N SER A 224 14.19 7.68 30.03
CA SER A 224 15.10 7.41 31.13
C SER A 224 16.24 8.45 31.27
N HIS A 225 16.15 9.59 30.58
CA HIS A 225 17.21 10.60 30.59
C HIS A 225 17.26 11.33 31.94
N PRO A 226 18.44 11.45 32.62
CA PRO A 226 18.55 12.07 33.95
C PRO A 226 18.13 13.53 34.04
N GLY A 227 18.22 14.29 32.93
CA GLY A 227 17.89 15.71 32.83
C GLY A 227 16.48 15.96 32.21
N ASN A 228 15.56 15.03 32.35
CA ASN A 228 14.25 15.15 31.76
C ASN A 228 13.42 16.23 32.45
N SER A 229 13.06 17.30 31.72
CA SER A 229 12.14 18.33 32.21
C SER A 229 10.72 17.79 32.24
N GLU A 230 9.92 18.27 33.20
CA GLU A 230 8.52 17.89 33.28
C GLU A 230 7.74 18.47 32.09
N ALA A 231 7.12 17.61 31.29
CA ALA A 231 6.38 18.00 30.10
C ALA A 231 5.30 19.06 30.38
N GLN A 232 4.76 19.08 31.60
CA GLN A 232 3.73 20.06 32.00
C GLN A 232 4.26 21.49 32.06
N TRP A 233 5.51 21.71 32.46
CA TRP A 233 6.10 23.06 32.43
C TRP A 233 6.21 23.59 31.01
N VAL A 234 6.72 22.76 30.12
CA VAL A 234 6.82 23.10 28.69
C VAL A 234 5.44 23.34 28.11
N ASP A 235 4.47 22.53 28.47
CA ASP A 235 3.10 22.61 28.00
C ASP A 235 2.44 23.95 28.39
N ASN A 236 2.61 24.36 29.65
CA ASN A 236 2.13 25.65 30.16
C ASN A 236 2.81 26.84 29.46
N LEU A 237 4.14 26.78 29.26
CA LEU A 237 4.87 27.82 28.54
C LEU A 237 4.42 27.95 27.10
N LEU A 238 4.30 26.84 26.38
CA LEU A 238 3.84 26.85 24.99
C LEU A 238 2.39 27.35 24.88
N TYR A 239 1.54 27.05 25.85
CA TYR A 239 0.19 27.57 25.87
C TYR A 239 0.14 29.09 26.05
N MET A 240 0.92 29.62 26.99
CA MET A 240 0.88 31.05 27.33
C MET A 240 1.57 31.95 26.30
N TYR A 241 2.63 31.46 25.65
CA TYR A 241 3.54 32.31 24.88
C TYR A 241 3.58 31.98 23.38
N THR A 242 2.85 30.96 22.91
CA THR A 242 2.86 30.58 21.51
C THR A 242 1.48 30.25 20.98
N GLU A 243 1.33 30.39 19.64
CA GLU A 243 0.15 29.99 18.91
C GLU A 243 0.41 28.68 18.15
N PRO A 244 -0.63 27.95 17.68
CA PRO A 244 -0.45 26.83 16.79
C PRO A 244 0.42 27.18 15.57
N PHE A 245 1.35 26.28 15.24
CA PHE A 245 2.32 26.38 14.14
C PHE A 245 3.47 27.38 14.33
N ASP A 246 3.57 28.04 15.47
CA ASP A 246 4.77 28.78 15.83
C ASP A 246 6.00 27.86 15.92
N ILE A 247 7.17 28.40 15.62
CA ILE A 247 8.44 27.68 15.72
C ILE A 247 8.96 27.79 17.15
N VAL A 248 9.23 26.65 17.76
CA VAL A 248 9.80 26.53 19.11
C VAL A 248 11.23 26.00 18.99
N VAL A 249 12.18 26.73 19.50
CA VAL A 249 13.60 26.33 19.53
C VAL A 249 14.00 26.01 20.96
N ASP A 250 14.39 24.76 21.21
CA ASP A 250 14.94 24.32 22.49
C ASP A 250 16.38 23.84 22.29
N PRO A 251 17.38 24.70 22.63
CA PRO A 251 18.80 24.36 22.44
C PRO A 251 19.27 23.23 23.38
N PHE A 252 18.47 22.84 24.37
CA PHE A 252 18.79 21.85 25.38
C PHE A 252 17.74 20.74 25.48
N ALA A 253 17.20 20.32 24.35
CA ALA A 253 16.05 19.42 24.26
C ALA A 253 16.19 18.08 25.03
N GLY A 254 17.39 17.67 25.41
CA GLY A 254 17.66 16.52 26.27
C GLY A 254 16.94 15.26 25.82
N GLY A 255 16.02 14.76 26.63
CA GLY A 255 15.21 13.59 26.33
C GLY A 255 14.03 13.84 25.35
N GLY A 256 13.90 15.04 24.80
CA GLY A 256 12.87 15.38 23.80
C GLY A 256 11.49 15.71 24.36
N SER A 257 11.37 15.99 25.66
CA SER A 257 10.07 16.37 26.26
C SER A 257 9.43 17.58 25.59
N THR A 258 10.22 18.56 25.18
CA THR A 258 9.75 19.74 24.43
C THR A 258 9.18 19.36 23.09
N ILE A 259 9.83 18.42 22.37
CA ILE A 259 9.37 17.91 21.07
C ILE A 259 8.00 17.24 21.21
N ASP A 260 7.83 16.39 22.24
CA ASP A 260 6.57 15.71 22.49
C ASP A 260 5.42 16.69 22.80
N VAL A 261 5.71 17.76 23.51
CA VAL A 261 4.73 18.82 23.78
C VAL A 261 4.43 19.62 22.52
N CYS A 262 5.47 19.99 21.73
CA CYS A 262 5.28 20.69 20.45
C CYS A 262 4.36 19.91 19.52
N LYS A 263 4.58 18.59 19.36
CA LYS A 263 3.70 17.71 18.55
C LYS A 263 2.24 17.76 19.04
N ARG A 264 2.04 17.67 20.35
CA ARG A 264 0.70 17.72 20.93
C ARG A 264 0.00 19.06 20.74
N ARG A 265 0.79 20.14 20.77
CA ARG A 265 0.33 21.53 20.68
C ARG A 265 0.32 22.07 19.26
N LEU A 266 0.69 21.26 18.27
CA LEU A 266 0.85 21.68 16.89
C LEU A 266 1.85 22.85 16.75
N ARG A 267 2.94 22.82 17.50
CA ARG A 267 4.09 23.72 17.31
C ARG A 267 5.12 23.07 16.41
N ARG A 268 5.77 23.88 15.61
CA ARG A 268 6.92 23.45 14.79
C ARG A 268 8.18 23.44 15.67
N TYR A 269 9.10 22.47 15.45
CA TYR A 269 10.28 22.24 16.31
C TYR A 269 11.47 21.76 15.52
#